data_ec336b73bea8f7f370641ec61a82a99b
#
_entry.id   ec336b73bea8f7f370641ec61a82a99b
#
_cell.length_a   1.000
_cell.length_b   1.000
_cell.length_c   1.000
_cell.angle_alpha   90.00
_cell.angle_beta   90.00
_cell.angle_gamma   90.00
#
_symmetry.space_group_name_H-M   'P 1'
#
loop_
_entity.id
_entity.type
_entity.pdbx_description
1 polymer ?
#
loop_
_entity_poly.entity_id
_entity_poly.type
_entity_poly.pdbx_seq_one_letter_code
_entity_poly.pdbx_strand_id
1 'polypeptide(L)'
;MPATNWPLWDMLRWSLIQWYTWAALAPTVFRLAERYPVRDTLIFHGLGRQLLISLCVTFIAMMIGAMVSTLFEPSGFDEQLRYFLQQHYAIGLLTYWMLFAIQQAVHFHAEKARRELEASQLATDLAQSRLLVLRSQLQPHFLFNTLHAIITLLEEDSASAEDMLLRLSELLRAFLEDYDGQEISLRQELVLLELYLGIQRTRFKDRLTTRIYIAPDTLDCAVPSLILQPIVENAIHHGIGKRVGADSIEIESRREGDMLYLDVRNRNSDIDNQGASTSVDPLACDARQVPSHGIGLSNTRLRLKELYGDAARVRLDITWPQGVVCRIQLPFRAFEEPTAETFGRDSRGVAANRRDAGLFNEEDDPEVPRA
;
A
#
# COMPACT_ATOMS: atom_id res chain seq x y z
N MET A 1 1.37 -28.52 -69.82
CA MET A 1 2.33 -28.79 -68.73
C MET A 1 2.13 -30.22 -68.31
N PRO A 2 3.12 -31.11 -68.38
CA PRO A 2 2.95 -32.51 -67.96
C PRO A 2 2.75 -32.54 -66.44
N ALA A 3 1.71 -33.22 -65.97
CA ALA A 3 1.52 -33.52 -64.55
C ALA A 3 2.68 -34.40 -64.09
N THR A 4 3.63 -33.83 -63.42
CA THR A 4 4.72 -34.58 -62.78
C THR A 4 4.13 -35.32 -61.58
N ASN A 5 3.83 -36.62 -61.78
CA ASN A 5 3.55 -37.55 -60.70
C ASN A 5 4.85 -37.75 -59.91
N TRP A 6 5.09 -36.89 -58.94
CA TRP A 6 6.18 -37.05 -58.00
C TRP A 6 5.90 -38.32 -57.17
N PRO A 7 6.85 -39.28 -57.06
CA PRO A 7 6.66 -40.44 -56.23
C PRO A 7 6.51 -39.96 -54.74
N LEU A 8 5.60 -40.60 -54.01
CA LEU A 8 5.31 -40.27 -52.60
C LEU A 8 6.59 -40.16 -51.73
N TRP A 9 7.61 -40.90 -52.08
CA TRP A 9 8.93 -40.87 -51.43
C TRP A 9 9.65 -39.50 -51.56
N ASP A 10 9.58 -38.91 -52.72
CA ASP A 10 10.24 -37.60 -52.94
C ASP A 10 9.52 -36.52 -52.16
N MET A 11 8.19 -36.51 -52.15
CA MET A 11 7.42 -35.57 -51.34
C MET A 11 7.70 -35.67 -49.84
N LEU A 12 7.82 -36.91 -49.32
CA LEU A 12 8.14 -37.13 -47.92
C LEU A 12 9.56 -36.63 -47.58
N ARG A 13 10.53 -36.93 -48.42
CA ARG A 13 11.93 -36.54 -48.24
C ARG A 13 12.07 -34.99 -48.18
N TRP A 14 11.46 -34.30 -49.14
CA TRP A 14 11.46 -32.83 -49.19
C TRP A 14 10.82 -32.20 -47.95
N SER A 15 9.69 -32.73 -47.52
CA SER A 15 9.01 -32.29 -46.30
C SER A 15 9.88 -32.52 -45.06
N LEU A 16 10.52 -33.66 -44.91
CA LEU A 16 11.41 -33.98 -43.80
C LEU A 16 12.61 -33.02 -43.77
N ILE A 17 13.29 -32.80 -44.90
CA ILE A 17 14.42 -31.86 -44.98
C ILE A 17 13.98 -30.47 -44.52
N GLN A 18 12.84 -29.99 -44.99
CA GLN A 18 12.30 -28.67 -44.61
C GLN A 18 12.03 -28.57 -43.12
N TRP A 19 11.26 -29.52 -42.54
CA TRP A 19 10.87 -29.49 -41.16
C TRP A 19 12.04 -29.63 -40.20
N TYR A 20 13.01 -30.52 -40.50
CA TYR A 20 14.22 -30.67 -39.66
C TYR A 20 15.11 -29.42 -39.74
N THR A 21 15.21 -28.76 -40.89
CA THR A 21 15.94 -27.52 -41.05
C THR A 21 15.32 -26.41 -40.17
N TRP A 22 14.00 -26.31 -40.16
CA TRP A 22 13.30 -25.32 -39.30
C TRP A 22 13.39 -25.68 -37.83
N ALA A 23 13.32 -26.95 -37.46
CA ALA A 23 13.51 -27.40 -36.08
C ALA A 23 14.90 -27.03 -35.55
N ALA A 24 15.95 -27.17 -36.39
CA ALA A 24 17.32 -26.79 -36.04
C ALA A 24 17.49 -25.24 -35.93
N LEU A 25 16.76 -24.47 -36.75
CA LEU A 25 16.80 -23.02 -36.73
C LEU A 25 15.89 -22.39 -35.66
N ALA A 26 14.88 -23.08 -35.16
CA ALA A 26 13.90 -22.56 -34.20
C ALA A 26 14.55 -21.91 -32.96
N PRO A 27 15.57 -22.48 -32.30
CA PRO A 27 16.25 -21.84 -31.16
C PRO A 27 16.91 -20.51 -31.55
N THR A 28 17.40 -20.37 -32.80
CA THR A 28 17.98 -19.14 -33.30
C THR A 28 16.90 -18.08 -33.54
N VAL A 29 15.76 -18.47 -34.08
CA VAL A 29 14.60 -17.59 -34.29
C VAL A 29 14.13 -17.07 -32.93
N PHE A 30 14.02 -17.92 -31.90
CA PHE A 30 13.61 -17.53 -30.56
C PHE A 30 14.58 -16.54 -29.92
N ARG A 31 15.90 -16.78 -30.00
CA ARG A 31 16.90 -15.84 -29.51
C ARG A 31 16.86 -14.50 -30.23
N LEU A 32 16.62 -14.49 -31.55
CA LEU A 32 16.49 -13.25 -32.32
C LEU A 32 15.21 -12.50 -31.95
N ALA A 33 14.11 -13.21 -31.71
CA ALA A 33 12.86 -12.61 -31.25
C ALA A 33 13.00 -11.97 -29.84
N GLU A 34 13.74 -12.57 -28.92
CA GLU A 34 14.05 -12.01 -27.61
C GLU A 34 14.98 -10.79 -27.69
N ARG A 35 16.02 -10.89 -28.53
CA ARG A 35 17.02 -9.82 -28.65
C ARG A 35 16.49 -8.57 -29.35
N TYR A 36 15.48 -8.74 -30.22
CA TYR A 36 14.90 -7.68 -31.03
C TYR A 36 13.36 -7.65 -30.90
N PRO A 37 12.84 -7.36 -29.69
CA PRO A 37 11.40 -7.32 -29.48
C PRO A 37 10.76 -6.16 -30.27
N VAL A 38 9.53 -6.35 -30.71
CA VAL A 38 8.69 -5.28 -31.24
C VAL A 38 8.08 -4.54 -30.05
N ARG A 39 8.57 -3.31 -29.77
CA ARG A 39 8.08 -2.45 -28.68
C ARG A 39 7.11 -1.42 -29.21
N ASP A 40 6.09 -1.10 -28.43
CA ASP A 40 4.97 -0.22 -28.81
C ASP A 40 5.39 1.19 -29.26
N THR A 41 6.52 1.70 -28.77
CA THR A 41 6.98 3.08 -29.05
C THR A 41 7.54 3.28 -30.46
N LEU A 42 7.96 2.21 -31.16
CA LEU A 42 8.55 2.25 -32.51
C LEU A 42 8.15 1.01 -33.33
N ILE A 43 6.86 0.71 -33.38
CA ILE A 43 6.29 -0.50 -34.02
C ILE A 43 6.80 -0.65 -35.47
N PHE A 44 6.77 0.40 -36.26
CA PHE A 44 7.20 0.36 -37.68
C PHE A 44 8.69 0.01 -37.86
N HIS A 45 9.57 0.53 -37.00
CA HIS A 45 10.99 0.19 -37.04
C HIS A 45 11.25 -1.25 -36.55
N GLY A 46 10.51 -1.68 -35.53
CA GLY A 46 10.56 -3.04 -35.02
C GLY A 46 10.09 -4.06 -36.06
N LEU A 47 8.96 -3.81 -36.71
CA LEU A 47 8.43 -4.66 -37.79
C LEU A 47 9.33 -4.69 -39.03
N GLY A 48 9.85 -3.53 -39.45
CA GLY A 48 10.76 -3.46 -40.59
C GLY A 48 12.04 -4.28 -40.36
N ARG A 49 12.65 -4.16 -39.16
CA ARG A 49 13.80 -4.96 -38.76
C ARG A 49 13.46 -6.46 -38.73
N GLN A 50 12.30 -6.83 -38.20
CA GLN A 50 11.87 -8.21 -38.09
C GLN A 50 11.56 -8.81 -39.47
N LEU A 51 11.06 -7.99 -40.40
CA LEU A 51 10.88 -8.39 -41.79
C LEU A 51 12.22 -8.71 -42.44
N LEU A 52 13.24 -7.86 -42.27
CA LEU A 52 14.59 -8.14 -42.82
C LEU A 52 15.19 -9.41 -42.24
N ILE A 53 15.06 -9.61 -40.91
CA ILE A 53 15.55 -10.83 -40.24
C ILE A 53 14.82 -12.06 -40.81
N SER A 54 13.49 -11.99 -41.00
CA SER A 54 12.70 -13.11 -41.53
C SER A 54 13.14 -13.50 -42.95
N LEU A 55 13.40 -12.50 -43.81
CA LEU A 55 13.91 -12.74 -45.16
C LEU A 55 15.29 -13.43 -45.13
N CYS A 56 16.22 -12.94 -44.31
CA CYS A 56 17.56 -13.53 -44.16
C CYS A 56 17.55 -14.95 -43.60
N VAL A 57 16.78 -15.18 -42.53
CA VAL A 57 16.70 -16.51 -41.90
C VAL A 57 16.02 -17.52 -42.82
N THR A 58 14.95 -17.12 -43.54
CA THR A 58 14.31 -17.97 -44.51
C THR A 58 15.25 -18.29 -45.68
N PHE A 59 16.00 -17.34 -46.16
CA PHE A 59 16.98 -17.58 -47.23
C PHE A 59 18.08 -18.57 -46.77
N ILE A 60 18.61 -18.42 -45.57
CA ILE A 60 19.56 -19.36 -44.96
C ILE A 60 18.95 -20.76 -44.85
N ALA A 61 17.69 -20.86 -44.42
CA ALA A 61 16.98 -22.13 -44.35
C ALA A 61 16.88 -22.82 -45.72
N MET A 62 16.59 -22.04 -46.79
CA MET A 62 16.55 -22.57 -48.16
C MET A 62 17.92 -23.04 -48.63
N MET A 63 18.98 -22.31 -48.31
CA MET A 63 20.35 -22.71 -48.63
C MET A 63 20.74 -24.04 -47.93
N ILE A 64 20.43 -24.16 -46.66
CA ILE A 64 20.69 -25.39 -45.88
C ILE A 64 19.86 -26.58 -46.48
N GLY A 65 18.56 -26.34 -46.75
CA GLY A 65 17.71 -27.37 -47.37
C GLY A 65 18.20 -27.83 -48.72
N ALA A 66 18.61 -26.90 -49.61
CA ALA A 66 19.22 -27.20 -50.90
C ALA A 66 20.52 -27.98 -50.75
N MET A 67 21.38 -27.59 -49.83
CA MET A 67 22.65 -28.28 -49.56
C MET A 67 22.43 -29.73 -49.06
N VAL A 68 21.48 -29.93 -48.15
CA VAL A 68 21.15 -31.27 -47.66
C VAL A 68 20.53 -32.11 -48.78
N SER A 69 19.72 -31.50 -49.64
CA SER A 69 19.07 -32.21 -50.75
C SER A 69 20.09 -32.75 -51.77
N THR A 70 21.21 -32.04 -52.05
CA THR A 70 22.25 -32.50 -52.94
C THR A 70 22.93 -33.80 -52.50
N LEU A 71 22.81 -34.19 -51.22
CA LEU A 71 23.33 -35.46 -50.71
C LEU A 71 22.48 -36.66 -51.17
N PHE A 72 21.24 -36.44 -51.59
CA PHE A 72 20.28 -37.49 -51.97
C PHE A 72 19.94 -37.48 -53.45
N GLU A 73 20.23 -36.40 -54.16
CA GLU A 73 19.97 -36.27 -55.59
C GLU A 73 21.23 -35.83 -56.35
N PRO A 74 21.49 -36.40 -57.53
CA PRO A 74 22.66 -36.05 -58.35
C PRO A 74 22.55 -34.71 -59.09
N SER A 75 21.45 -33.94 -58.84
CA SER A 75 21.25 -32.57 -59.40
C SER A 75 22.17 -31.55 -58.75
N GLY A 76 22.59 -30.56 -59.54
CA GLY A 76 23.50 -29.52 -59.01
C GLY A 76 22.85 -28.63 -57.92
N PHE A 77 23.67 -28.09 -57.05
CA PHE A 77 23.21 -27.17 -55.95
C PHE A 77 22.33 -26.03 -56.49
N ASP A 78 22.68 -25.43 -57.61
CA ASP A 78 21.92 -24.32 -58.21
C ASP A 78 20.48 -24.70 -58.61
N GLU A 79 20.29 -25.93 -59.07
CA GLU A 79 18.98 -26.46 -59.46
C GLU A 79 18.14 -26.70 -58.21
N GLN A 80 18.72 -27.31 -57.21
CA GLN A 80 18.08 -27.53 -55.90
C GLN A 80 17.72 -26.25 -55.21
N LEU A 81 18.61 -25.23 -55.18
CA LEU A 81 18.35 -23.94 -54.60
C LEU A 81 17.20 -23.22 -55.30
N ARG A 82 17.15 -23.23 -56.65
CA ARG A 82 16.00 -22.63 -57.40
C ARG A 82 14.73 -23.29 -57.05
N TYR A 83 14.68 -24.64 -56.94
CA TYR A 83 13.52 -25.39 -56.53
C TYR A 83 13.03 -24.99 -55.13
N PHE A 84 13.92 -24.93 -54.11
CA PHE A 84 13.56 -24.52 -52.76
C PHE A 84 13.05 -23.09 -52.72
N LEU A 85 13.66 -22.15 -53.44
CA LEU A 85 13.22 -20.77 -53.50
C LEU A 85 11.86 -20.63 -54.14
N GLN A 86 11.55 -21.39 -55.20
CA GLN A 86 10.27 -21.29 -55.91
C GLN A 86 9.14 -21.98 -55.13
N GLN A 87 9.38 -23.12 -54.51
CA GLN A 87 8.32 -23.95 -53.91
C GLN A 87 8.18 -23.75 -52.39
N HIS A 88 9.25 -23.48 -51.70
CA HIS A 88 9.27 -23.53 -50.22
C HIS A 88 9.52 -22.20 -49.55
N TYR A 89 9.96 -21.14 -50.27
CA TYR A 89 10.28 -19.85 -49.66
C TYR A 89 9.10 -19.19 -48.95
N ALA A 90 7.93 -19.18 -49.57
CA ALA A 90 6.72 -18.61 -48.96
C ALA A 90 6.29 -19.36 -47.69
N ILE A 91 6.37 -20.71 -47.74
CA ILE A 91 6.07 -21.55 -46.56
C ILE A 91 7.11 -21.32 -45.43
N GLY A 92 8.39 -21.17 -45.81
CA GLY A 92 9.44 -20.84 -44.87
C GLY A 92 9.21 -19.49 -44.17
N LEU A 93 8.79 -18.49 -44.90
CA LEU A 93 8.46 -17.18 -44.36
C LEU A 93 7.29 -17.27 -43.36
N LEU A 94 6.23 -18.02 -43.73
CA LEU A 94 5.09 -18.27 -42.82
C LEU A 94 5.54 -19.01 -41.56
N THR A 95 6.43 -20.01 -41.70
CA THR A 95 6.97 -20.76 -40.55
C THR A 95 7.74 -19.84 -39.62
N TYR A 96 8.57 -18.92 -40.15
CA TYR A 96 9.27 -17.93 -39.34
C TYR A 96 8.30 -17.08 -38.52
N TRP A 97 7.28 -16.49 -39.18
CA TRP A 97 6.32 -15.64 -38.52
C TRP A 97 5.45 -16.38 -37.52
N MET A 98 5.15 -17.67 -37.77
CA MET A 98 4.46 -18.51 -36.80
C MET A 98 5.31 -18.77 -35.56
N LEU A 99 6.60 -19.13 -35.72
CA LEU A 99 7.53 -19.31 -34.59
C LEU A 99 7.70 -18.00 -33.81
N PHE A 100 7.84 -16.88 -34.51
CA PHE A 100 7.91 -15.55 -33.90
C PHE A 100 6.66 -15.23 -33.10
N ALA A 101 5.45 -15.47 -33.66
CA ALA A 101 4.19 -15.23 -32.97
C ALA A 101 4.03 -16.12 -31.71
N ILE A 102 4.42 -17.39 -31.78
CA ILE A 102 4.40 -18.28 -30.62
C ILE A 102 5.32 -17.75 -29.52
N GLN A 103 6.56 -17.36 -29.86
CA GLN A 103 7.49 -16.81 -28.88
C GLN A 103 6.95 -15.52 -28.24
N GLN A 104 6.36 -14.62 -29.04
CA GLN A 104 5.76 -13.39 -28.50
C GLN A 104 4.57 -13.67 -27.60
N ALA A 105 3.72 -14.63 -27.95
CA ALA A 105 2.59 -15.04 -27.11
C ALA A 105 3.06 -15.62 -25.77
N VAL A 106 4.05 -16.52 -25.78
CA VAL A 106 4.64 -17.09 -24.55
C VAL A 106 5.23 -16.00 -23.68
N HIS A 107 6.01 -15.09 -24.29
CA HIS A 107 6.62 -13.98 -23.56
C HIS A 107 5.57 -13.04 -22.95
N PHE A 108 4.54 -12.69 -23.71
CA PHE A 108 3.45 -11.84 -23.24
C PHE A 108 2.68 -12.47 -22.06
N HIS A 109 2.37 -13.76 -22.14
CA HIS A 109 1.70 -14.48 -21.05
C HIS A 109 2.58 -14.57 -19.80
N ALA A 110 3.88 -14.84 -19.97
CA ALA A 110 4.82 -14.88 -18.85
C ALA A 110 4.95 -13.51 -18.16
N GLU A 111 5.06 -12.44 -18.95
CA GLU A 111 5.15 -11.07 -18.42
C GLU A 111 3.86 -10.65 -17.71
N LYS A 112 2.69 -10.99 -18.27
CA LYS A 112 1.39 -10.73 -17.66
C LYS A 112 1.26 -11.45 -16.32
N ALA A 113 1.57 -12.74 -16.27
CA ALA A 113 1.52 -13.54 -15.04
C ALA A 113 2.48 -12.98 -13.97
N ARG A 114 3.67 -12.52 -14.38
CA ARG A 114 4.63 -11.89 -13.47
C ARG A 114 4.08 -10.60 -12.87
N ARG A 115 3.50 -9.71 -13.69
CA ARG A 115 2.89 -8.45 -13.22
C ARG A 115 1.71 -8.69 -12.28
N GLU A 116 0.88 -9.69 -12.56
CA GLU A 116 -0.24 -10.09 -11.68
C GLU A 116 0.27 -10.57 -10.32
N LEU A 117 1.36 -11.37 -10.30
CA LEU A 117 1.97 -11.83 -9.07
C LEU A 117 2.58 -10.66 -8.27
N GLU A 118 3.34 -9.77 -8.92
CA GLU A 118 3.91 -8.58 -8.29
C GLU A 118 2.82 -7.66 -7.70
N ALA A 119 1.72 -7.45 -8.43
CA ALA A 119 0.57 -6.67 -7.95
C ALA A 119 -0.09 -7.33 -6.73
N SER A 120 -0.26 -8.65 -6.73
CA SER A 120 -0.80 -9.41 -5.60
C SER A 120 0.11 -9.35 -4.38
N GLN A 121 1.43 -9.44 -4.56
CA GLN A 121 2.40 -9.30 -3.46
C GLN A 121 2.35 -7.90 -2.85
N LEU A 122 2.37 -6.85 -3.68
CA LEU A 122 2.24 -5.47 -3.20
C LEU A 122 0.95 -5.22 -2.44
N ALA A 123 -0.17 -5.79 -2.89
CA ALA A 123 -1.46 -5.70 -2.19
C ALA A 123 -1.40 -6.39 -0.82
N THR A 124 -0.75 -7.54 -0.74
CA THR A 124 -0.55 -8.29 0.52
C THR A 124 0.35 -7.51 1.49
N ASP A 125 1.46 -6.97 1.00
CA ASP A 125 2.41 -6.18 1.81
C ASP A 125 1.74 -4.90 2.34
N LEU A 126 0.94 -4.24 1.50
CA LEU A 126 0.14 -3.08 1.91
C LEU A 126 -0.87 -3.43 3.01
N ALA A 127 -1.60 -4.55 2.84
CA ALA A 127 -2.55 -5.01 3.85
C ALA A 127 -1.86 -5.36 5.18
N GLN A 128 -0.70 -6.04 5.13
CA GLN A 128 0.10 -6.33 6.32
C GLN A 128 0.63 -5.06 6.99
N SER A 129 1.11 -4.09 6.21
CA SER A 129 1.55 -2.80 6.74
C SER A 129 0.42 -2.05 7.43
N ARG A 130 -0.77 -2.01 6.83
CA ARG A 130 -1.97 -1.42 7.45
C ARG A 130 -2.35 -2.13 8.76
N LEU A 131 -2.30 -3.46 8.79
CA LEU A 131 -2.55 -4.25 10.02
C LEU A 131 -1.51 -3.97 11.11
N LEU A 132 -0.24 -3.78 10.76
CA LEU A 132 0.80 -3.42 11.73
C LEU A 132 0.58 -2.02 12.31
N VAL A 133 0.23 -1.04 11.49
CA VAL A 133 -0.13 0.32 11.94
C VAL A 133 -1.34 0.25 12.88
N LEU A 134 -2.39 -0.48 12.50
CA LEU A 134 -3.58 -0.67 13.34
C LEU A 134 -3.24 -1.32 14.68
N ARG A 135 -2.40 -2.37 14.68
CA ARG A 135 -1.91 -3.01 15.92
C ARG A 135 -1.08 -2.07 16.79
N SER A 136 -0.34 -1.13 16.21
CA SER A 136 0.46 -0.17 16.97
C SER A 136 -0.41 0.92 17.62
N GLN A 137 -1.55 1.23 17.05
CA GLN A 137 -2.52 2.19 17.60
C GLN A 137 -3.36 1.57 18.73
N LEU A 138 -3.66 0.28 18.65
CA LEU A 138 -4.31 -0.46 19.72
C LEU A 138 -3.24 -0.98 20.68
N GLN A 139 -3.07 -0.36 21.84
CA GLN A 139 -2.17 -0.90 22.87
C GLN A 139 -2.71 -2.26 23.37
N PRO A 140 -2.03 -3.39 23.10
CA PRO A 140 -2.54 -4.70 23.50
C PRO A 140 -2.77 -4.78 25.01
N HIS A 141 -1.91 -4.14 25.78
CA HIS A 141 -1.99 -4.10 27.25
C HIS A 141 -3.27 -3.37 27.75
N PHE A 142 -3.68 -2.27 27.12
CA PHE A 142 -4.94 -1.60 27.44
C PHE A 142 -6.13 -2.54 27.19
N LEU A 143 -6.17 -3.19 26.03
CA LEU A 143 -7.24 -4.08 25.63
C LEU A 143 -7.38 -5.27 26.59
N PHE A 144 -6.25 -5.96 26.90
CA PHE A 144 -6.26 -7.08 27.85
C PHE A 144 -6.70 -6.66 29.24
N ASN A 145 -6.20 -5.53 29.74
CA ASN A 145 -6.59 -5.02 31.06
C ASN A 145 -8.07 -4.61 31.11
N THR A 146 -8.60 -4.05 30.03
CA THR A 146 -10.03 -3.68 29.96
C THR A 146 -10.90 -4.91 29.93
N LEU A 147 -10.58 -5.92 29.12
CA LEU A 147 -11.32 -7.18 29.10
C LEU A 147 -11.28 -7.90 30.44
N HIS A 148 -10.14 -7.90 31.11
CA HIS A 148 -10.02 -8.49 32.45
C HIS A 148 -10.89 -7.76 33.48
N ALA A 149 -10.91 -6.42 33.42
CA ALA A 149 -11.78 -5.61 34.28
C ALA A 149 -13.26 -5.87 34.01
N ILE A 150 -13.68 -6.02 32.75
CA ILE A 150 -15.06 -6.38 32.37
C ILE A 150 -15.43 -7.74 32.94
N ILE A 151 -14.56 -8.75 32.83
CA ILE A 151 -14.83 -10.10 33.39
C ILE A 151 -15.01 -10.01 34.89
N THR A 152 -14.19 -9.25 35.62
CA THR A 152 -14.33 -9.08 37.06
C THR A 152 -15.64 -8.36 37.44
N LEU A 153 -16.00 -7.31 36.66
CA LEU A 153 -17.23 -6.55 36.89
C LEU A 153 -18.49 -7.36 36.58
N LEU A 154 -18.44 -8.33 35.66
CA LEU A 154 -19.63 -9.18 35.38
C LEU A 154 -20.16 -9.93 36.61
N GLU A 155 -19.28 -10.24 37.56
CA GLU A 155 -19.64 -10.91 38.81
C GLU A 155 -20.12 -9.92 39.90
N GLU A 156 -19.59 -8.68 39.90
CA GLU A 156 -19.85 -7.66 40.92
C GLU A 156 -20.98 -6.69 40.54
N ASP A 157 -20.95 -6.18 39.30
CA ASP A 157 -21.83 -5.13 38.77
C ASP A 157 -22.00 -5.30 37.25
N SER A 158 -22.97 -6.07 36.86
CA SER A 158 -23.27 -6.40 35.47
C SER A 158 -23.58 -5.14 34.62
N ALA A 159 -24.22 -4.11 35.20
CA ALA A 159 -24.57 -2.89 34.48
C ALA A 159 -23.33 -2.06 34.13
N SER A 160 -22.38 -1.96 35.06
CA SER A 160 -21.08 -1.30 34.81
C SER A 160 -20.21 -2.09 33.80
N ALA A 161 -20.29 -3.43 33.80
CA ALA A 161 -19.61 -4.28 32.83
C ALA A 161 -20.19 -4.07 31.43
N GLU A 162 -21.51 -3.97 31.29
CA GLU A 162 -22.19 -3.71 30.00
C GLU A 162 -21.83 -2.32 29.45
N ASP A 163 -21.87 -1.25 30.26
CA ASP A 163 -21.48 0.09 29.87
C ASP A 163 -20.00 0.12 29.40
N MET A 164 -19.12 -0.55 30.14
CA MET A 164 -17.69 -0.64 29.80
C MET A 164 -17.46 -1.38 28.46
N LEU A 165 -18.21 -2.44 28.20
CA LEU A 165 -18.17 -3.20 26.94
C LEU A 165 -18.67 -2.38 25.76
N LEU A 166 -19.76 -1.62 25.93
CA LEU A 166 -20.30 -0.71 24.92
C LEU A 166 -19.26 0.38 24.55
N ARG A 167 -18.69 1.06 25.56
CA ARG A 167 -17.63 2.06 25.34
C ARG A 167 -16.42 1.48 24.65
N LEU A 168 -16.00 0.27 25.00
CA LEU A 168 -14.91 -0.41 24.33
C LEU A 168 -15.23 -0.70 22.86
N SER A 169 -16.46 -1.15 22.58
CA SER A 169 -16.93 -1.41 21.22
C SER A 169 -16.96 -0.15 20.37
N GLU A 170 -17.46 0.98 20.93
CA GLU A 170 -17.47 2.28 20.24
C GLU A 170 -16.05 2.80 19.98
N LEU A 171 -15.15 2.69 20.96
CA LEU A 171 -13.76 3.09 20.81
C LEU A 171 -13.05 2.27 19.73
N LEU A 172 -13.24 0.94 19.71
CA LEU A 172 -12.68 0.07 18.68
C LEU A 172 -13.25 0.37 17.30
N ARG A 173 -14.54 0.67 17.20
CA ARG A 173 -15.17 1.07 15.94
C ARG A 173 -14.55 2.36 15.42
N ALA A 174 -14.37 3.36 16.28
CA ALA A 174 -13.76 4.62 15.91
C ALA A 174 -12.29 4.48 15.44
N PHE A 175 -11.54 3.50 15.97
CA PHE A 175 -10.21 3.16 15.47
C PHE A 175 -10.22 2.44 14.11
N LEU A 176 -11.31 1.72 13.80
CA LEU A 176 -11.45 0.94 12.56
C LEU A 176 -12.11 1.74 11.44
N GLU A 177 -12.95 2.71 11.79
CA GLU A 177 -13.47 3.66 10.83
C GLU A 177 -12.29 4.48 10.34
N ASP A 178 -11.88 4.20 9.12
CA ASP A 178 -10.80 4.88 8.42
C ASP A 178 -11.11 6.39 8.42
N TYR A 179 -10.56 7.09 9.39
CA TYR A 179 -10.37 8.52 9.21
C TYR A 179 -9.30 8.66 8.13
N ASP A 180 -9.72 8.73 6.87
CA ASP A 180 -8.87 9.00 5.69
C ASP A 180 -8.08 10.32 5.83
N GLY A 181 -8.34 11.07 6.92
CA GLY A 181 -7.66 12.28 7.32
C GLY A 181 -6.65 12.05 8.44
N GLN A 182 -5.44 12.53 8.26
CA GLN A 182 -4.44 12.59 9.34
C GLN A 182 -4.86 13.52 10.49
N GLU A 183 -5.82 14.41 10.26
CA GLU A 183 -6.35 15.43 11.19
C GLU A 183 -7.86 15.28 11.35
N ILE A 184 -8.34 15.54 12.57
CA ILE A 184 -9.76 15.59 12.96
C ILE A 184 -10.02 16.88 13.74
N SER A 185 -11.30 17.25 13.98
CA SER A 185 -11.59 18.36 14.89
C SER A 185 -11.26 18.01 16.34
N LEU A 186 -10.85 18.99 17.14
CA LEU A 186 -10.64 18.76 18.57
C LEU A 186 -11.91 18.24 19.26
N ARG A 187 -13.08 18.59 18.77
CA ARG A 187 -14.38 18.06 19.22
C ARG A 187 -14.45 16.53 19.05
N GLN A 188 -14.06 16.02 17.89
CA GLN A 188 -14.04 14.57 17.62
C GLN A 188 -12.98 13.87 18.48
N GLU A 189 -11.80 14.45 18.61
CA GLU A 189 -10.73 13.93 19.49
C GLU A 189 -11.21 13.80 20.95
N LEU A 190 -11.97 14.81 21.46
CA LEU A 190 -12.51 14.79 22.80
C LEU A 190 -13.59 13.70 22.99
N VAL A 191 -14.39 13.41 21.98
CA VAL A 191 -15.35 12.30 22.02
C VAL A 191 -14.63 10.96 22.20
N LEU A 192 -13.56 10.73 21.42
CA LEU A 192 -12.75 9.52 21.53
C LEU A 192 -12.07 9.42 22.90
N LEU A 193 -11.54 10.54 23.36
CA LEU A 193 -10.91 10.64 24.67
C LEU A 193 -11.88 10.36 25.81
N GLU A 194 -13.12 10.83 25.74
CA GLU A 194 -14.14 10.58 26.77
C GLU A 194 -14.55 9.10 26.82
N LEU A 195 -14.66 8.41 25.70
CA LEU A 195 -14.86 6.95 25.67
C LEU A 195 -13.73 6.22 26.41
N TYR A 196 -12.47 6.61 26.11
CA TYR A 196 -11.30 6.04 26.78
C TYR A 196 -11.30 6.34 28.28
N LEU A 197 -11.53 7.59 28.68
CA LEU A 197 -11.57 8.01 30.08
C LEU A 197 -12.75 7.34 30.85
N GLY A 198 -13.88 7.15 30.19
CA GLY A 198 -15.01 6.41 30.77
C GLY A 198 -14.62 4.99 31.17
N ILE A 199 -13.93 4.26 30.27
CA ILE A 199 -13.38 2.92 30.57
C ILE A 199 -12.40 2.97 31.75
N GLN A 200 -11.50 3.95 31.76
CA GLN A 200 -10.51 4.06 32.83
C GLN A 200 -11.12 4.45 34.19
N ARG A 201 -12.14 5.32 34.22
CA ARG A 201 -12.89 5.67 35.44
C ARG A 201 -13.61 4.45 36.03
N THR A 202 -14.27 3.65 35.21
CA THR A 202 -14.92 2.41 35.66
C THR A 202 -13.90 1.43 36.23
N ARG A 203 -12.71 1.31 35.59
CA ARG A 203 -11.63 0.42 36.03
C ARG A 203 -10.99 0.87 37.35
N PHE A 204 -10.68 2.15 37.50
CA PHE A 204 -9.95 2.68 38.66
C PHE A 204 -10.87 3.18 39.78
N LYS A 205 -12.19 3.27 39.53
CA LYS A 205 -13.22 3.72 40.49
C LYS A 205 -12.81 5.06 41.13
N ASP A 206 -12.90 5.17 42.43
CA ASP A 206 -12.62 6.40 43.19
C ASP A 206 -11.14 6.88 43.12
N ARG A 207 -10.27 6.06 42.53
CA ARG A 207 -8.85 6.40 42.42
C ARG A 207 -8.53 7.35 41.25
N LEU A 208 -9.42 7.49 40.25
CA LEU A 208 -9.22 8.35 39.09
C LEU A 208 -10.29 9.44 39.01
N THR A 209 -9.88 10.68 39.17
CA THR A 209 -10.70 11.85 38.90
C THR A 209 -10.22 12.54 37.63
N THR A 210 -11.14 12.83 36.68
CA THR A 210 -10.80 13.52 35.43
C THR A 210 -11.57 14.83 35.35
N ARG A 211 -10.91 15.92 34.92
CA ARG A 211 -11.50 17.23 34.69
C ARG A 211 -11.10 17.73 33.32
N ILE A 212 -12.06 18.19 32.54
CA ILE A 212 -11.85 18.64 31.17
C ILE A 212 -12.35 20.08 31.05
N TYR A 213 -11.44 21.02 30.76
CA TYR A 213 -11.70 22.44 30.61
C TYR A 213 -11.33 22.87 29.19
N ILE A 214 -12.32 22.95 28.31
CA ILE A 214 -12.12 23.24 26.90
C ILE A 214 -12.66 24.62 26.56
N ALA A 215 -11.81 25.49 26.04
CA ALA A 215 -12.25 26.78 25.51
C ALA A 215 -13.11 26.56 24.25
N PRO A 216 -14.34 27.15 24.17
CA PRO A 216 -15.27 26.88 23.08
C PRO A 216 -14.73 27.20 21.70
N ASP A 217 -13.85 28.20 21.59
CA ASP A 217 -13.21 28.65 20.37
C ASP A 217 -12.10 27.67 19.85
N THR A 218 -11.78 26.65 20.63
CA THR A 218 -10.78 25.63 20.24
C THR A 218 -11.39 24.35 19.66
N LEU A 219 -12.70 24.12 19.83
CA LEU A 219 -13.37 22.86 19.49
C LEU A 219 -13.28 22.49 18.00
N ASP A 220 -13.31 23.49 17.14
CA ASP A 220 -13.27 23.28 15.68
C ASP A 220 -11.84 23.42 15.10
N CYS A 221 -10.82 23.35 15.96
CA CYS A 221 -9.44 23.31 15.52
C CYS A 221 -9.08 21.90 14.96
N ALA A 222 -8.39 21.87 13.83
CA ALA A 222 -7.80 20.65 13.27
C ALA A 222 -6.65 20.18 14.16
N VAL A 223 -6.71 18.94 14.61
CA VAL A 223 -5.67 18.29 15.42
C VAL A 223 -5.37 16.90 14.85
N PRO A 224 -4.16 16.39 15.01
CA PRO A 224 -3.88 15.01 14.63
C PRO A 224 -4.77 14.03 15.39
N SER A 225 -5.37 13.09 14.70
CA SER A 225 -6.20 12.05 15.32
C SER A 225 -5.43 11.33 16.42
N LEU A 226 -6.07 11.05 17.57
CA LEU A 226 -5.48 10.37 18.72
C LEU A 226 -4.24 11.06 19.31
N ILE A 227 -4.22 12.41 19.33
CA ILE A 227 -3.09 13.18 19.87
C ILE A 227 -3.10 13.23 21.39
N LEU A 228 -4.29 13.30 22.00
CA LEU A 228 -4.45 13.41 23.46
C LEU A 228 -4.34 12.06 24.14
N GLN A 229 -4.79 10.98 23.50
CA GLN A 229 -4.85 9.65 24.12
C GLN A 229 -3.48 9.15 24.62
N PRO A 230 -2.36 9.17 23.85
CA PRO A 230 -1.07 8.69 24.34
C PRO A 230 -0.56 9.48 25.54
N ILE A 231 -0.93 10.76 25.63
CA ILE A 231 -0.50 11.65 26.73
C ILE A 231 -1.30 11.36 27.99
N VAL A 232 -2.61 11.23 27.87
CA VAL A 232 -3.50 10.86 28.97
C VAL A 232 -3.18 9.46 29.49
N GLU A 233 -2.87 8.54 28.59
CA GLU A 233 -2.46 7.20 28.95
C GLU A 233 -1.15 7.20 29.75
N ASN A 234 -0.14 7.96 29.32
CA ASN A 234 1.07 8.15 30.07
C ASN A 234 0.80 8.76 31.45
N ALA A 235 -0.09 9.75 31.53
CA ALA A 235 -0.49 10.36 32.80
C ALA A 235 -1.15 9.34 33.74
N ILE A 236 -2.06 8.48 33.25
CA ILE A 236 -2.68 7.41 34.03
C ILE A 236 -1.64 6.37 34.46
N HIS A 237 -0.78 5.92 33.55
CA HIS A 237 0.19 4.87 33.83
C HIS A 237 1.24 5.30 34.85
N HIS A 238 1.73 6.53 34.77
CA HIS A 238 2.75 7.08 35.66
C HIS A 238 2.17 7.63 36.98
N GLY A 239 0.87 7.97 37.00
CA GLY A 239 0.14 8.38 38.21
C GLY A 239 -0.40 7.18 38.99
N ILE A 240 -1.61 6.76 38.66
CA ILE A 240 -2.38 5.74 39.39
C ILE A 240 -1.78 4.34 39.22
N GLY A 241 -1.15 4.05 38.07
CA GLY A 241 -0.66 2.71 37.74
C GLY A 241 0.48 2.24 38.65
N LYS A 242 1.24 3.15 39.23
CA LYS A 242 2.44 2.86 40.04
C LYS A 242 2.29 3.18 41.54
N ARG A 243 1.22 3.90 41.96
CA ARG A 243 1.02 4.32 43.35
C ARG A 243 -0.29 3.84 43.96
N VAL A 244 -0.30 3.65 45.25
CA VAL A 244 -1.50 3.44 46.06
C VAL A 244 -2.03 4.81 46.47
N GLY A 245 -3.08 5.31 45.78
CA GLY A 245 -3.69 6.59 46.07
C GLY A 245 -4.61 7.09 44.92
N ALA A 246 -5.35 8.15 45.21
CA ALA A 246 -6.18 8.81 44.21
C ALA A 246 -5.34 9.81 43.42
N ASP A 247 -5.59 9.91 42.14
CA ASP A 247 -4.96 10.90 41.25
C ASP A 247 -6.01 11.66 40.43
N SER A 248 -5.64 12.87 40.00
CA SER A 248 -6.51 13.68 39.15
C SER A 248 -5.77 14.07 37.87
N ILE A 249 -6.46 13.85 36.75
CA ILE A 249 -5.99 14.28 35.44
C ILE A 249 -6.84 15.48 35.00
N GLU A 250 -6.19 16.58 34.70
CA GLU A 250 -6.81 17.78 34.18
C GLU A 250 -6.38 18.01 32.74
N ILE A 251 -7.34 18.22 31.86
CA ILE A 251 -7.14 18.49 30.42
C ILE A 251 -7.67 19.87 30.14
N GLU A 252 -6.84 20.72 29.59
CA GLU A 252 -7.20 22.10 29.31
C GLU A 252 -6.86 22.45 27.85
N SER A 253 -7.77 23.12 27.15
CA SER A 253 -7.46 23.75 25.87
C SER A 253 -7.61 25.26 25.97
N ARG A 254 -6.74 25.99 25.28
CA ARG A 254 -6.84 27.44 25.10
C ARG A 254 -6.26 27.85 23.76
N ARG A 255 -6.77 28.96 23.23
CA ARG A 255 -6.24 29.60 22.04
C ARG A 255 -5.56 30.90 22.40
N GLU A 256 -4.34 31.09 21.91
CA GLU A 256 -3.60 32.35 22.04
C GLU A 256 -3.16 32.81 20.65
N GLY A 257 -3.86 33.77 20.08
CA GLY A 257 -3.64 34.23 18.70
C GLY A 257 -3.89 33.09 17.69
N ASP A 258 -2.87 32.75 16.92
CA ASP A 258 -2.91 31.68 15.90
C ASP A 258 -2.39 30.35 16.41
N MET A 259 -2.33 30.17 17.74
CA MET A 259 -1.83 28.95 18.34
C MET A 259 -2.87 28.29 19.24
N LEU A 260 -3.00 26.96 19.13
CA LEU A 260 -3.73 26.12 20.06
C LEU A 260 -2.75 25.54 21.09
N TYR A 261 -3.14 25.59 22.36
CA TYR A 261 -2.46 24.98 23.47
C TYR A 261 -3.35 23.90 24.09
N LEU A 262 -2.81 22.70 24.24
CA LEU A 262 -3.45 21.59 24.93
C LEU A 262 -2.54 21.19 26.10
N ASP A 263 -3.05 21.33 27.32
CA ASP A 263 -2.33 20.95 28.52
C ASP A 263 -2.99 19.74 29.18
N VAL A 264 -2.21 18.68 29.41
CA VAL A 264 -2.62 17.52 30.19
C VAL A 264 -1.82 17.49 31.46
N ARG A 265 -2.48 17.67 32.61
CA ARG A 265 -1.86 17.74 33.95
C ARG A 265 -2.19 16.50 34.75
N ASN A 266 -1.19 15.95 35.40
CA ASN A 266 -1.29 14.91 36.40
C ASN A 266 -0.76 15.47 37.73
N ARG A 267 -1.49 15.30 38.83
CA ARG A 267 -1.09 15.87 40.12
C ARG A 267 -0.10 15.01 40.92
N ASN A 268 -0.10 13.69 40.71
CA ASN A 268 0.71 12.75 41.47
C ASN A 268 1.56 11.87 40.54
N SER A 269 2.65 12.38 39.97
CA SER A 269 3.53 11.56 39.14
C SER A 269 4.82 11.21 39.86
N ASP A 270 5.26 9.95 39.76
CA ASP A 270 6.58 9.48 40.18
C ASP A 270 7.63 9.80 39.13
N ILE A 271 8.00 11.05 39.02
CA ILE A 271 9.27 11.37 38.38
C ILE A 271 10.30 11.42 39.50
N ASP A 272 11.13 10.37 39.57
CA ASP A 272 12.26 10.36 40.49
C ASP A 272 13.07 11.65 40.33
N ASN A 273 13.19 12.39 41.41
CA ASN A 273 13.89 13.68 41.53
C ASN A 273 15.40 13.59 41.26
N GLN A 274 15.93 12.45 40.81
CA GLN A 274 17.36 12.27 40.56
C GLN A 274 17.87 12.86 39.22
N GLY A 275 17.02 13.56 38.46
CA GLY A 275 17.39 14.18 37.17
C GLY A 275 16.78 15.55 36.91
N ALA A 276 16.06 16.15 37.87
CA ALA A 276 15.18 17.29 37.62
C ALA A 276 15.82 18.66 37.89
N SER A 277 16.93 18.97 37.29
CA SER A 277 17.41 20.34 37.14
C SER A 277 18.07 20.59 35.79
N THR A 278 17.39 20.16 34.74
CA THR A 278 17.77 20.64 33.40
C THR A 278 16.48 20.85 32.59
N SER A 279 16.21 22.12 32.32
CA SER A 279 15.40 22.50 31.15
C SER A 279 16.11 21.91 29.94
N VAL A 280 15.74 20.68 29.57
CA VAL A 280 16.34 19.98 28.44
C VAL A 280 15.85 20.68 27.18
N ASP A 281 16.76 21.43 26.59
CA ASP A 281 16.58 22.00 25.25
C ASP A 281 16.29 20.84 24.28
N PRO A 282 15.11 20.78 23.60
CA PRO A 282 14.71 19.63 22.81
C PRO A 282 15.56 19.40 21.55
N LEU A 283 16.47 20.31 21.22
CA LEU A 283 17.30 20.27 20.01
C LEU A 283 18.68 19.60 20.20
N ALA A 284 19.07 19.25 21.43
CA ALA A 284 20.39 18.70 21.74
C ALA A 284 20.39 17.20 22.09
N CYS A 285 19.41 16.43 21.70
CA CYS A 285 19.41 14.98 21.92
C CYS A 285 20.11 14.24 20.80
N ASP A 286 21.41 14.04 20.97
CA ASP A 286 22.16 12.95 20.34
C ASP A 286 21.46 11.61 20.65
N ALA A 287 21.23 10.77 19.63
CA ALA A 287 20.34 9.60 19.62
C ALA A 287 20.74 8.46 20.57
N ARG A 288 21.57 8.67 21.60
CA ARG A 288 22.14 7.62 22.45
C ARG A 288 21.78 7.66 23.93
N GLN A 289 21.04 8.67 24.42
CA GLN A 289 20.59 8.72 25.81
C GLN A 289 19.13 9.21 25.89
N VAL A 290 18.19 8.36 25.49
CA VAL A 290 16.78 8.55 25.84
C VAL A 290 16.55 7.86 27.17
N PRO A 291 16.33 8.58 28.29
CA PRO A 291 15.71 7.98 29.45
C PRO A 291 14.36 7.43 28.97
N SER A 292 13.93 6.30 29.49
CA SER A 292 12.72 5.54 29.12
C SER A 292 11.41 6.33 29.32
N HIS A 293 11.26 7.44 28.63
CA HIS A 293 10.01 8.17 28.47
C HIS A 293 9.24 7.41 27.38
N GLY A 294 8.06 6.90 27.74
CA GLY A 294 7.30 5.89 26.99
C GLY A 294 7.21 6.18 25.50
N ILE A 295 7.22 5.13 24.73
CA ILE A 295 7.12 5.09 23.25
C ILE A 295 6.03 6.03 22.69
N GLY A 296 4.94 6.25 23.44
CA GLY A 296 3.84 7.12 23.07
C GLY A 296 4.21 8.59 22.85
N LEU A 297 4.96 9.22 23.78
CA LEU A 297 5.36 10.64 23.67
C LEU A 297 6.35 10.87 22.52
N SER A 298 7.25 9.91 22.27
CA SER A 298 8.17 9.97 21.13
C SER A 298 7.44 9.93 19.80
N ASN A 299 6.45 9.06 19.67
CA ASN A 299 5.62 8.95 18.46
C ASN A 299 4.76 10.20 18.24
N THR A 300 4.17 10.74 19.30
CA THR A 300 3.41 12.01 19.24
C THR A 300 4.30 13.16 18.74
N ARG A 301 5.53 13.26 19.25
CA ARG A 301 6.49 14.30 18.84
C ARG A 301 6.90 14.14 17.38
N LEU A 302 7.20 12.93 16.92
CA LEU A 302 7.53 12.65 15.50
C LEU A 302 6.37 13.02 14.58
N ARG A 303 5.16 12.61 14.91
CA ARG A 303 3.96 12.88 14.13
C ARG A 303 3.67 14.40 14.02
N LEU A 304 3.80 15.14 15.13
CA LEU A 304 3.65 16.58 15.11
C LEU A 304 4.72 17.26 14.25
N LYS A 305 5.96 16.76 14.29
CA LYS A 305 7.04 17.29 13.45
C LYS A 305 6.81 17.02 11.97
N GLU A 306 6.26 15.85 11.62
CA GLU A 306 5.90 15.52 10.23
C GLU A 306 4.77 16.40 9.69
N LEU A 307 3.74 16.68 10.50
CA LEU A 307 2.56 17.43 10.06
C LEU A 307 2.77 18.95 10.08
N TYR A 308 3.50 19.46 11.09
CA TYR A 308 3.59 20.93 11.36
C TYR A 308 5.03 21.45 11.36
N GLY A 309 6.02 20.59 11.18
CA GLY A 309 7.43 20.98 11.23
C GLY A 309 7.80 21.59 12.59
N ASP A 310 8.50 22.73 12.57
CA ASP A 310 8.95 23.43 13.78
C ASP A 310 7.85 24.32 14.40
N ALA A 311 6.68 24.43 13.78
CA ALA A 311 5.55 25.21 14.29
C ALA A 311 4.83 24.51 15.46
N ALA A 312 4.94 23.18 15.57
CA ALA A 312 4.37 22.43 16.69
C ALA A 312 5.44 22.01 17.69
N ARG A 313 5.07 22.01 18.98
CA ARG A 313 5.99 21.65 20.07
C ARG A 313 5.27 20.82 21.13
N VAL A 314 5.99 19.87 21.73
CA VAL A 314 5.55 19.11 22.90
C VAL A 314 6.58 19.32 24.00
N ARG A 315 6.13 19.83 25.15
CA ARG A 315 6.94 20.02 26.35
C ARG A 315 6.35 19.25 27.50
N LEU A 316 7.25 18.75 28.36
CA LEU A 316 6.91 18.09 29.60
C LEU A 316 7.52 18.94 30.73
N ASP A 317 6.67 19.54 31.54
CA ASP A 317 7.07 20.38 32.66
C ASP A 317 6.71 19.70 33.99
N ILE A 318 7.63 19.72 34.95
CA ILE A 318 7.37 19.20 36.29
C ILE A 318 6.82 20.32 37.14
N THR A 319 5.68 20.07 37.80
CA THR A 319 5.04 21.04 38.69
C THR A 319 5.26 20.64 40.16
N TRP A 320 5.68 21.61 40.97
CA TRP A 320 5.89 21.41 42.41
C TRP A 320 4.53 21.34 43.16
N PRO A 321 4.31 20.47 44.20
CA PRO A 321 5.30 19.57 44.81
C PRO A 321 5.44 18.19 44.16
N GLN A 322 4.47 17.73 43.38
CA GLN A 322 4.49 16.42 42.74
C GLN A 322 3.47 16.41 41.57
N GLY A 323 3.88 16.79 40.40
CA GLY A 323 2.97 16.78 39.24
C GLY A 323 3.72 16.98 37.94
N VAL A 324 3.05 16.62 36.85
CA VAL A 324 3.58 16.78 35.51
C VAL A 324 2.53 17.43 34.63
N VAL A 325 2.96 18.36 33.79
CA VAL A 325 2.15 18.96 32.74
C VAL A 325 2.78 18.62 31.39
N CYS A 326 2.07 17.90 30.58
CA CYS A 326 2.41 17.76 29.16
C CYS A 326 1.66 18.84 28.37
N ARG A 327 2.43 19.74 27.76
CA ARG A 327 1.90 20.82 26.92
C ARG A 327 2.16 20.54 25.46
N ILE A 328 1.11 20.54 24.67
CA ILE A 328 1.16 20.54 23.22
C ILE A 328 0.84 21.94 22.73
N GLN A 329 1.63 22.43 21.82
CA GLN A 329 1.43 23.67 21.11
C GLN A 329 1.41 23.39 19.62
N LEU A 330 0.37 23.83 18.92
CA LEU A 330 0.23 23.65 17.46
C LEU A 330 -0.48 24.86 16.83
N PRO A 331 -0.25 25.13 15.53
CA PRO A 331 -0.94 26.20 14.82
C PRO A 331 -2.44 25.97 14.81
N PHE A 332 -3.21 27.02 15.12
CA PHE A 332 -4.66 26.95 15.02
C PHE A 332 -5.07 26.96 13.54
N ARG A 333 -5.71 25.89 13.09
CA ARG A 333 -6.35 25.79 11.77
C ARG A 333 -7.78 25.29 11.99
N ALA A 334 -8.77 25.95 11.39
CA ALA A 334 -10.13 25.45 11.43
C ALA A 334 -10.20 24.11 10.69
N PHE A 335 -10.88 23.15 11.29
CA PHE A 335 -11.15 21.86 10.66
C PHE A 335 -12.27 22.06 9.63
N GLU A 336 -11.97 21.80 8.37
CA GLU A 336 -12.94 21.75 7.28
C GLU A 336 -13.31 20.29 7.05
N GLU A 337 -14.59 19.93 7.28
CA GLU A 337 -15.05 18.60 6.89
C GLU A 337 -14.87 18.43 5.38
N PRO A 338 -14.25 17.31 4.94
CA PRO A 338 -14.11 17.03 3.51
C PRO A 338 -15.50 16.93 2.89
N THR A 339 -15.90 17.97 2.17
CA THR A 339 -17.14 17.96 1.41
C THR A 339 -17.06 16.89 0.33
N ALA A 340 -18.16 16.16 0.07
CA ALA A 340 -18.26 15.07 -0.91
C ALA A 340 -17.76 15.45 -2.34
N GLU A 341 -17.55 16.74 -2.63
CA GLU A 341 -16.96 17.23 -3.87
C GLU A 341 -15.44 17.02 -3.98
N THR A 342 -14.73 16.87 -2.87
CA THR A 342 -13.26 16.64 -2.87
C THR A 342 -12.93 15.21 -3.30
N PHE A 343 -13.77 14.24 -2.98
CA PHE A 343 -13.68 12.86 -3.47
C PHE A 343 -13.86 12.71 -4.99
N GLY A 344 -14.55 13.68 -5.63
CA GLY A 344 -14.81 13.68 -7.08
C GLY A 344 -13.65 14.20 -7.93
N ARG A 345 -12.66 14.89 -7.37
CA ARG A 345 -11.55 15.46 -8.14
C ARG A 345 -10.39 14.49 -8.32
N ASP A 346 -10.05 13.70 -7.34
CA ASP A 346 -8.98 12.68 -7.47
C ASP A 346 -9.41 11.48 -8.29
N SER A 347 -10.69 11.10 -8.24
CA SER A 347 -11.23 10.04 -9.09
C SER A 347 -11.37 10.45 -10.57
N ARG A 348 -11.50 11.74 -10.90
CA ARG A 348 -11.53 12.22 -12.29
C ARG A 348 -10.15 12.23 -12.96
N GLY A 349 -9.06 12.36 -12.21
CA GLY A 349 -7.71 12.22 -12.74
C GLY A 349 -7.38 10.80 -13.21
N VAL A 350 -7.94 9.78 -12.54
CA VAL A 350 -7.78 8.37 -12.92
C VAL A 350 -8.76 7.95 -14.03
N ALA A 351 -9.95 8.58 -14.11
CA ALA A 351 -10.95 8.28 -15.13
C ALA A 351 -10.67 8.96 -16.49
N ALA A 352 -9.98 10.10 -16.51
CA ALA A 352 -9.60 10.79 -17.74
C ALA A 352 -8.55 9.99 -18.56
N ASN A 353 -7.71 9.20 -17.88
CA ASN A 353 -6.72 8.36 -18.54
C ASN A 353 -7.30 7.01 -19.08
N ARG A 354 -8.59 6.73 -18.81
CA ARG A 354 -9.31 5.55 -19.32
C ARG A 354 -10.18 5.83 -20.56
N ARG A 355 -10.42 7.08 -20.92
CA ARG A 355 -11.27 7.43 -22.09
C ARG A 355 -10.53 7.47 -23.41
N ASP A 356 -9.20 7.47 -23.42
CA ASP A 356 -8.41 7.37 -24.64
C ASP A 356 -8.10 5.93 -25.10
N ALA A 357 -8.57 4.92 -24.36
CA ALA A 357 -8.59 3.54 -24.81
C ALA A 357 -10.02 3.20 -25.29
N GLY A 358 -10.41 3.77 -26.43
CA GLY A 358 -11.63 3.42 -27.11
C GLY A 358 -11.61 1.98 -27.58
N LEU A 359 -12.74 1.32 -27.41
CA LEU A 359 -13.31 0.18 -28.14
C LEU A 359 -14.03 -0.76 -27.17
N PHE A 360 -15.33 -0.50 -26.99
CA PHE A 360 -16.34 -1.58 -26.98
C PHE A 360 -17.70 -0.92 -27.16
N ASN A 361 -18.33 -1.19 -28.32
CA ASN A 361 -19.72 -0.92 -28.62
C ASN A 361 -20.63 -1.72 -27.71
N GLU A 362 -21.51 -1.02 -27.00
CA GLU A 362 -22.75 -1.57 -26.49
C GLU A 362 -23.79 -1.58 -27.63
N GLU A 363 -24.14 -2.75 -28.09
CA GLU A 363 -25.43 -3.08 -28.71
C GLU A 363 -25.65 -4.57 -28.47
N ASP A 364 -26.58 -4.87 -27.54
CA ASP A 364 -27.56 -5.95 -27.59
C ASP A 364 -28.11 -6.24 -26.20
N ASP A 365 -29.22 -5.56 -25.88
CA ASP A 365 -30.08 -5.88 -24.73
C ASP A 365 -31.36 -6.58 -25.31
N PRO A 366 -31.63 -7.86 -24.99
CA PRO A 366 -32.91 -8.47 -25.37
C PRO A 366 -33.95 -8.24 -24.28
N GLU A 367 -35.06 -7.69 -24.69
CA GLU A 367 -36.33 -7.49 -24.01
C GLU A 367 -36.77 -8.68 -23.15
N VAL A 368 -37.12 -8.40 -21.89
CA VAL A 368 -37.83 -9.31 -20.97
C VAL A 368 -39.33 -8.99 -21.08
N PRO A 369 -40.22 -9.94 -21.42
CA PRO A 369 -41.67 -9.71 -21.43
C PRO A 369 -42.24 -9.76 -20.00
N ARG A 370 -43.08 -8.76 -19.72
CA ARG A 370 -43.94 -8.72 -18.55
C ARG A 370 -45.09 -9.70 -18.70
N ALA A 371 -45.29 -10.55 -17.71
CA ALA A 371 -46.57 -11.13 -17.32
C ALA A 371 -46.64 -11.21 -15.80
#